data_4a17291a77274743098246a93d8b6183
#
_entry.id   4a17291a77274743098246a93d8b6183
#
_cell.length_a   1.000
_cell.length_b   1.000
_cell.length_c   1.000
_cell.angle_alpha   90.00
_cell.angle_beta   90.00
_cell.angle_gamma   90.00
#
_symmetry.space_group_name_H-M   'P 1'
#
loop_
_entity.id
_entity.type
_entity.pdbx_description
1 polymer ?
#
loop_
_entity_poly.entity_id
_entity_poly.type
_entity_poly.pdbx_seq_one_letter_code
_entity_poly.pdbx_strand_id
1 'polypeptide(L)'
;MKTKRSKATDIPQSVKKKVWERDNHCCVVCGMNGYVMPNAHILSRAKGGLGIETNIVTLCTDLNPNKCHSKYDNGTKEEKERIYELIEAYMKSIYGYSWSIKDQRYKK
;
A
#
# COMPACT_ATOMS: atom_id res chain seq x y z
N MET A 1 -25.68 0.92 -1.27
CA MET A 1 -25.18 0.51 0.06
C MET A 1 -23.93 -0.36 -0.10
N LYS A 2 -22.88 -0.06 0.67
CA LYS A 2 -21.64 -0.85 0.59
C LYS A 2 -21.77 -2.17 1.35
N THR A 3 -21.21 -3.24 0.80
CA THR A 3 -21.11 -4.52 1.50
C THR A 3 -20.12 -4.42 2.66
N LYS A 4 -20.13 -5.40 3.57
CA LYS A 4 -19.15 -5.46 4.67
C LYS A 4 -17.72 -5.55 4.13
N ARG A 5 -17.50 -6.34 3.07
CA ARG A 5 -16.18 -6.45 2.42
C ARG A 5 -15.75 -5.11 1.83
N SER A 6 -16.65 -4.42 1.14
CA SER A 6 -16.35 -3.11 0.55
C SER A 6 -15.95 -2.10 1.62
N LYS A 7 -16.66 -2.05 2.74
CA LYS A 7 -16.31 -1.17 3.86
C LYS A 7 -14.95 -1.53 4.46
N ALA A 8 -14.66 -2.83 4.61
CA ALA A 8 -13.40 -3.29 5.20
C ALA A 8 -12.20 -2.97 4.30
N THR A 9 -12.40 -2.91 2.98
CA THR A 9 -11.32 -2.63 2.02
C THR A 9 -11.17 -1.14 1.69
N ASP A 10 -12.15 -0.30 2.05
CA ASP A 10 -12.03 1.16 1.91
C ASP A 10 -10.99 1.68 2.90
N ILE A 11 -10.31 2.77 2.53
CA ILE A 11 -9.29 3.38 3.39
C ILE A 11 -9.89 4.60 4.10
N PRO A 12 -10.12 4.53 5.43
CA PRO A 12 -10.58 5.70 6.18
C PRO A 12 -9.54 6.81 6.19
N GLN A 13 -9.98 8.06 6.34
CA GLN A 13 -9.06 9.20 6.41
C GLN A 13 -8.09 9.08 7.58
N SER A 14 -8.53 8.50 8.71
CA SER A 14 -7.66 8.28 9.86
C SER A 14 -6.49 7.34 9.51
N VAL A 15 -6.73 6.34 8.68
CA VAL A 15 -5.68 5.43 8.22
C VAL A 15 -4.74 6.16 7.24
N LYS A 16 -5.29 6.93 6.30
CA LYS A 16 -4.46 7.70 5.36
C LYS A 16 -3.52 8.64 6.10
N LYS A 17 -4.01 9.30 7.16
CA LYS A 17 -3.18 10.21 7.97
C LYS A 17 -2.05 9.46 8.66
N LYS A 18 -2.34 8.32 9.28
CA LYS A 18 -1.31 7.50 9.94
C LYS A 18 -0.25 7.01 8.96
N VAL A 19 -0.68 6.54 7.79
CA VAL A 19 0.22 6.05 6.74
C VAL A 19 1.10 7.20 6.24
N TRP A 20 0.51 8.35 5.98
CA TRP A 20 1.22 9.54 5.52
C TRP A 20 2.34 9.95 6.48
N GLU A 21 2.02 10.01 7.76
CA GLU A 21 3.00 10.37 8.79
C GLU A 21 4.07 9.29 8.98
N ARG A 22 3.65 8.01 9.01
CA ARG A 22 4.59 6.89 9.12
C ARG A 22 5.61 6.88 7.99
N ASP A 23 5.16 7.18 6.76
CA ASP A 23 5.98 7.11 5.55
C ASP A 23 6.73 8.40 5.28
N ASN A 24 6.71 9.36 6.21
CA ASN A 24 7.40 10.66 6.12
C ASN A 24 7.00 11.42 4.86
N HIS A 25 5.74 11.30 4.43
CA HIS A 25 5.20 11.99 3.25
C HIS A 25 5.93 11.62 1.95
N CYS A 26 6.56 10.45 1.92
CA CYS A 26 7.38 10.02 0.79
C CYS A 26 6.91 8.66 0.28
N CYS A 27 7.14 8.41 -1.02
CA CYS A 27 6.96 7.09 -1.59
C CYS A 27 7.92 6.11 -0.90
N VAL A 28 7.41 4.99 -0.40
CA VAL A 28 8.23 4.01 0.32
C VAL A 28 9.17 3.23 -0.61
N VAL A 29 8.97 3.32 -1.92
CA VAL A 29 9.79 2.62 -2.92
C VAL A 29 10.90 3.50 -3.46
N CYS A 30 10.57 4.70 -3.96
CA CYS A 30 11.57 5.57 -4.59
C CYS A 30 12.02 6.76 -3.71
N GLY A 31 11.34 7.01 -2.59
CA GLY A 31 11.71 8.06 -1.66
C GLY A 31 11.29 9.48 -2.05
N MET A 32 10.64 9.66 -3.21
CA MET A 32 10.20 10.99 -3.64
C MET A 32 9.03 11.49 -2.81
N ASN A 33 8.97 12.81 -2.61
CA ASN A 33 7.91 13.46 -1.83
C ASN A 33 6.92 14.26 -2.68
N GLY A 34 7.07 14.27 -4.00
CA GLY A 34 6.16 14.95 -4.94
C GLY A 34 5.22 13.97 -5.61
N TYR A 35 3.94 14.35 -5.71
CA TYR A 35 2.91 13.53 -6.36
C TYR A 35 2.84 12.10 -5.80
N VAL A 36 2.78 12.01 -4.47
CA VAL A 36 2.67 10.75 -3.76
C VAL A 36 1.39 10.75 -2.93
N MET A 37 0.80 9.56 -2.70
CA MET A 37 -0.45 9.44 -1.96
C MET A 37 -0.43 8.21 -1.04
N PRO A 38 -1.00 8.32 0.19
CA PRO A 38 -1.05 7.21 1.15
C PRO A 38 -2.27 6.31 0.91
N ASN A 39 -2.41 5.79 -0.29
CA ASN A 39 -3.61 5.08 -0.71
C ASN A 39 -3.35 3.79 -1.50
N ALA A 40 -2.14 3.27 -1.43
CA ALA A 40 -1.81 2.04 -2.17
C ALA A 40 -2.03 0.81 -1.29
N HIS A 41 -2.93 -0.09 -1.71
CA HIS A 41 -3.12 -1.39 -1.07
C HIS A 41 -1.94 -2.30 -1.41
N ILE A 42 -1.31 -2.90 -0.40
CA ILE A 42 -0.25 -3.90 -0.62
C ILE A 42 -0.90 -5.17 -1.16
N LEU A 43 -1.87 -5.72 -0.43
CA LEU A 43 -2.78 -6.74 -0.97
C LEU A 43 -3.94 -5.99 -1.61
N SER A 44 -4.19 -6.21 -2.90
CA SER A 44 -5.18 -5.44 -3.66
C SER A 44 -6.60 -5.58 -3.11
N ARG A 45 -7.42 -4.56 -3.33
CA ARG A 45 -8.84 -4.60 -2.97
C ARG A 45 -9.55 -5.77 -3.65
N ALA A 46 -9.20 -6.05 -4.89
CA ALA A 46 -9.79 -7.16 -5.66
C ALA A 46 -9.57 -8.51 -4.96
N LYS A 47 -8.45 -8.65 -4.24
CA LYS A 47 -8.14 -9.86 -3.47
C LYS A 47 -8.60 -9.78 -2.01
N GLY A 48 -9.37 -8.75 -1.67
CA GLY A 48 -9.87 -8.55 -0.31
C GLY A 48 -8.93 -7.79 0.61
N GLY A 49 -7.96 -7.06 0.04
CA GLY A 49 -7.00 -6.29 0.85
C GLY A 49 -7.67 -5.24 1.71
N LEU A 50 -7.36 -5.27 3.01
CA LEU A 50 -7.98 -4.39 4.00
C LEU A 50 -7.47 -2.95 3.88
N GLY A 51 -8.34 -1.98 4.23
CA GLY A 51 -7.99 -0.56 4.28
C GLY A 51 -7.43 -0.18 5.65
N ILE A 52 -6.41 -0.87 6.13
CA ILE A 52 -5.78 -0.66 7.44
C ILE A 52 -4.31 -0.30 7.27
N GLU A 53 -3.71 0.33 8.28
CA GLU A 53 -2.34 0.85 8.18
C GLU A 53 -1.30 -0.23 7.83
N THR A 54 -1.54 -1.48 8.22
CA THR A 54 -0.61 -2.58 7.91
C THR A 54 -0.73 -3.08 6.48
N ASN A 55 -1.71 -2.60 5.71
CA ASN A 55 -1.88 -2.96 4.30
C ASN A 55 -1.83 -1.77 3.34
N ILE A 56 -1.61 -0.56 3.85
CA ILE A 56 -1.60 0.65 3.02
C ILE A 56 -0.22 1.31 3.11
N VAL A 57 0.30 1.75 1.96
CA VAL A 57 1.56 2.49 1.89
C VAL A 57 1.42 3.70 0.99
N THR A 58 2.36 4.65 1.14
CA THR A 58 2.46 5.83 0.27
C THR A 58 3.29 5.45 -0.94
N LEU A 59 2.74 5.65 -2.13
CA LEU A 59 3.44 5.41 -3.41
C LEU A 59 3.23 6.59 -4.34
N CYS A 60 4.12 6.71 -5.33
CA CYS A 60 4.01 7.72 -6.40
C CYS A 60 2.71 7.54 -7.19
N THR A 61 2.04 8.65 -7.49
CA THR A 61 0.91 8.66 -8.43
C THR A 61 1.42 8.71 -9.87
N ASP A 62 0.51 8.67 -10.84
CA ASP A 62 0.87 8.77 -12.26
C ASP A 62 1.42 10.13 -12.66
N LEU A 63 1.27 11.15 -11.81
CA LEU A 63 1.86 12.45 -12.03
C LEU A 63 3.37 12.48 -11.74
N ASN A 64 3.87 11.48 -11.02
CA ASN A 64 5.29 11.33 -10.75
C ASN A 64 5.93 10.47 -11.83
N PRO A 65 7.09 10.84 -12.39
CA PRO A 65 7.72 10.05 -13.47
C PRO A 65 8.05 8.61 -13.07
N ASN A 66 8.23 8.32 -11.78
CA ASN A 66 8.54 6.97 -11.32
C ASN A 66 7.32 6.05 -11.29
N LYS A 67 6.10 6.60 -11.17
CA LYS A 67 4.83 5.86 -11.26
C LYS A 67 4.80 4.54 -10.47
N CYS A 68 5.30 4.57 -9.23
CA CYS A 68 5.43 3.34 -8.43
C CYS A 68 4.10 2.62 -8.20
N HIS A 69 3.01 3.39 -7.95
CA HIS A 69 1.70 2.80 -7.72
C HIS A 69 1.19 2.07 -8.97
N SER A 70 1.30 2.71 -10.13
CA SER A 70 0.87 2.11 -11.40
C SER A 70 1.73 0.88 -11.74
N LYS A 71 3.03 0.94 -11.53
CA LYS A 71 3.93 -0.18 -11.75
C LYS A 71 3.63 -1.37 -10.84
N TYR A 72 3.25 -1.09 -9.59
CA TYR A 72 2.87 -2.14 -8.66
C TYR A 72 1.55 -2.80 -9.04
N ASP A 73 0.54 -2.00 -9.42
CA ASP A 73 -0.78 -2.52 -9.74
C ASP A 73 -0.86 -3.14 -11.14
N ASN A 74 -0.19 -2.53 -12.12
CA ASN A 74 -0.39 -2.86 -13.55
C ASN A 74 0.91 -3.08 -14.32
N GLY A 75 2.06 -3.08 -13.66
CA GLY A 75 3.35 -3.25 -14.33
C GLY A 75 3.63 -4.69 -14.72
N THR A 76 4.84 -4.92 -15.20
CA THR A 76 5.30 -6.27 -15.51
C THR A 76 5.44 -7.10 -14.24
N LYS A 77 5.54 -8.42 -14.40
CA LYS A 77 5.76 -9.32 -13.27
C LYS A 77 7.02 -8.93 -12.49
N GLU A 78 8.11 -8.63 -13.19
CA GLU A 78 9.37 -8.22 -12.58
C GLU A 78 9.25 -6.92 -11.81
N GLU A 79 8.53 -5.94 -12.37
CA GLU A 79 8.30 -4.65 -11.69
C GLU A 79 7.50 -4.84 -10.41
N LYS A 80 6.43 -5.63 -10.47
CA LYS A 80 5.58 -5.91 -9.30
C LYS A 80 6.37 -6.63 -8.20
N GLU A 81 7.15 -7.64 -8.56
CA GLU A 81 7.95 -8.39 -7.59
C GLU A 81 9.01 -7.52 -6.93
N ARG A 82 9.71 -6.70 -7.72
CA ARG A 82 10.73 -5.80 -7.20
C ARG A 82 10.14 -4.79 -6.22
N ILE A 83 9.01 -4.18 -6.60
CA ILE A 83 8.35 -3.20 -5.75
C ILE A 83 7.82 -3.87 -4.48
N TYR A 84 7.21 -5.04 -4.62
CA TYR A 84 6.70 -5.79 -3.48
C TYR A 84 7.81 -6.14 -2.48
N GLU A 85 8.98 -6.58 -2.96
CA GLU A 85 10.12 -6.88 -2.08
C GLU A 85 10.53 -5.67 -1.25
N LEU A 86 10.57 -4.49 -1.86
CA LEU A 86 10.88 -3.25 -1.15
C LEU A 86 9.81 -2.91 -0.11
N ILE A 87 8.53 -3.05 -0.48
CA ILE A 87 7.41 -2.81 0.44
C ILE A 87 7.46 -3.79 1.61
N GLU A 88 7.64 -5.08 1.32
CA GLU A 88 7.70 -6.11 2.35
C GLU A 88 8.81 -5.85 3.36
N ALA A 89 10.01 -5.52 2.86
CA ALA A 89 11.14 -5.19 3.72
C ALA A 89 10.83 -3.98 4.61
N TYR A 90 10.20 -2.96 4.03
CA TYR A 90 9.80 -1.76 4.77
C TYR A 90 8.78 -2.08 5.86
N MET A 91 7.73 -2.83 5.53
CA MET A 91 6.70 -3.19 6.50
C MET A 91 7.25 -4.06 7.63
N LYS A 92 8.13 -5.00 7.30
CA LYS A 92 8.78 -5.83 8.33
C LYS A 92 9.71 -5.02 9.22
N SER A 93 10.33 -3.97 8.70
CA SER A 93 11.18 -3.09 9.51
C SER A 93 10.37 -2.30 10.55
N ILE A 94 9.09 -2.04 10.28
CA ILE A 94 8.21 -1.29 11.17
C ILE A 94 7.42 -2.21 12.10
N TYR A 95 6.84 -3.29 11.55
CA TYR A 95 5.90 -4.16 12.28
C TYR A 95 6.49 -5.51 12.70
N GLY A 96 7.73 -5.79 12.33
CA GLY A 96 8.42 -7.04 12.69
C GLY A 96 8.34 -8.10 11.60
N TYR A 97 9.18 -9.12 11.72
CA TYR A 97 9.28 -10.18 10.70
C TYR A 97 8.00 -11.00 10.54
N SER A 98 7.10 -10.94 11.52
CA SER A 98 5.82 -11.65 11.44
C SER A 98 4.83 -10.98 10.50
N TRP A 99 5.10 -9.73 10.07
CA TRP A 99 4.23 -9.09 9.09
C TRP A 99 4.13 -9.93 7.83
N SER A 100 2.91 -10.16 7.35
CA SER A 100 2.67 -10.96 6.16
C SER A 100 1.52 -10.38 5.36
N ILE A 101 1.66 -10.37 4.02
CA ILE A 101 0.61 -9.88 3.13
C ILE A 101 -0.67 -10.71 3.27
N LYS A 102 -0.56 -12.01 3.52
CA LYS A 102 -1.74 -12.88 3.64
C LYS A 102 -2.63 -12.52 4.83
N ASP A 103 -2.07 -11.86 5.85
CA ASP A 103 -2.82 -11.44 7.03
C ASP A 103 -3.64 -10.16 6.78
N GLN A 104 -3.44 -9.52 5.62
CA GLN A 104 -4.09 -8.25 5.28
C GLN A 104 -5.39 -8.46 4.50
N ARG A 105 -5.90 -9.67 4.50
CA ARG A 105 -7.07 -10.05 3.72
C ARG A 105 -8.34 -10.04 4.55
N TYR A 106 -9.43 -9.52 3.96
CA TYR A 106 -10.75 -9.60 4.58
C TYR A 106 -11.16 -11.05 4.83
N LYS A 107 -11.66 -11.31 6.03
CA LYS A 107 -12.15 -12.63 6.43
C LYS A 107 -13.61 -12.50 6.84
N LYS A 108 -14.43 -13.43 6.38
CA LYS A 108 -15.83 -13.49 6.80
C LYS A 108 -15.92 -13.86 8.28
#